data_9444230564186e33ed78310c25019141
#
_entry.id   9444230564186e33ed78310c25019141
#
_cell.length_a   1.000
_cell.length_b   1.000
_cell.length_c   1.000
_cell.angle_alpha   90.00
_cell.angle_beta   90.00
_cell.angle_gamma   90.00
#
_symmetry.space_group_name_H-M   'P 1'
#
loop_
_entity.id
_entity.type
_entity.pdbx_description
1 polymer ?
#
loop_
_entity_poly.entity_id
_entity_poly.type
_entity_poly.pdbx_seq_one_letter_code
_entity_poly.pdbx_strand_id
1 'polypeptide(L)'
;MGCRWCVGVPLVLLAAAGSVGAQPIPRVIEHVTVYREADRFAGWPANNGIWSWGDEIVVGFTLGYHDDQKTSGHPIKDPRVVRLARSLDGGRTWSIEVPPFSLDEPEAPPQACPGGIDFHHPDFALRFNPFEPIFYYSLDRCRTWKGPFRFPEFGRPGILSRTEYLINGPHDLMVFSTAEKDQGNEGWPFCARTQDGGATWEFVGWIGPQPPIQGYGYSIMPSAVRLANGGLLASIRRGGQFDGQRRWWLETFLSPDDGQSWYQLDQPTIDNAGNPASLLNLADGRLALVYGWRHPPYGLRARLSADQGQSWSREVVLRADGDSWDIGYPRSIQRADGNIVSVIYFKDATSKERYITATIWDPGAAQDD
;
A
#
# COMPACT_ATOMS: atom_id res chain seq x y z
N MET A 1 -50.58 -19.25 69.46
CA MET A 1 -49.25 -18.62 69.50
C MET A 1 -48.27 -19.67 68.97
N GLY A 2 -47.82 -19.58 67.72
CA GLY A 2 -46.92 -20.55 67.17
C GLY A 2 -45.99 -19.81 66.21
N CYS A 3 -44.76 -19.67 66.63
CA CYS A 3 -43.68 -19.02 65.83
C CYS A 3 -43.11 -20.01 64.85
N ARG A 4 -43.21 -19.75 63.55
CA ARG A 4 -42.55 -20.53 62.47
C ARG A 4 -41.21 -19.88 62.17
N TRP A 5 -40.13 -20.61 62.32
CA TRP A 5 -38.77 -20.29 61.90
C TRP A 5 -38.62 -20.60 60.40
N CYS A 6 -38.36 -19.59 59.61
CA CYS A 6 -37.93 -19.77 58.21
C CYS A 6 -36.41 -19.93 58.17
N VAL A 7 -35.94 -21.10 57.76
CA VAL A 7 -34.51 -21.36 57.49
C VAL A 7 -34.24 -20.95 56.07
N GLY A 8 -33.51 -19.85 55.88
CA GLY A 8 -33.02 -19.42 54.58
C GLY A 8 -31.75 -20.23 54.18
N VAL A 9 -31.79 -20.91 53.06
CA VAL A 9 -30.63 -21.56 52.43
C VAL A 9 -29.85 -20.52 51.63
N PRO A 10 -28.55 -20.33 51.87
CA PRO A 10 -27.76 -19.41 51.04
C PRO A 10 -27.48 -20.03 49.68
N LEU A 11 -27.86 -19.36 48.63
CA LEU A 11 -27.51 -19.68 47.23
C LEU A 11 -26.05 -19.26 47.02
N VAL A 12 -25.13 -20.23 46.93
CA VAL A 12 -23.74 -19.94 46.53
C VAL A 12 -23.69 -19.88 45.03
N LEU A 13 -23.56 -18.66 44.49
CA LEU A 13 -23.24 -18.41 43.08
C LEU A 13 -21.73 -18.73 42.88
N LEU A 14 -21.43 -19.86 42.25
CA LEU A 14 -20.11 -20.12 41.70
C LEU A 14 -19.95 -19.23 40.43
N ALA A 15 -19.18 -18.18 40.54
CA ALA A 15 -18.68 -17.46 39.40
C ALA A 15 -17.62 -18.33 38.68
N ALA A 16 -17.95 -18.86 37.53
CA ALA A 16 -16.97 -19.50 36.66
C ALA A 16 -16.03 -18.39 36.12
N ALA A 17 -14.82 -18.32 36.68
CA ALA A 17 -13.76 -17.52 36.11
C ALA A 17 -13.34 -18.17 34.78
N GLY A 18 -13.91 -17.69 33.67
CA GLY A 18 -13.42 -17.99 32.34
C GLY A 18 -11.97 -17.51 32.26
N SER A 19 -11.03 -18.39 31.94
CA SER A 19 -9.66 -18.01 31.59
C SER A 19 -9.73 -17.16 30.31
N VAL A 20 -9.56 -15.85 30.43
CA VAL A 20 -9.29 -14.99 29.30
C VAL A 20 -7.92 -15.43 28.78
N GLY A 21 -7.92 -16.30 27.76
CA GLY A 21 -6.70 -16.65 27.05
C GLY A 21 -6.13 -15.38 26.46
N ALA A 22 -4.83 -15.13 26.69
CA ALA A 22 -4.16 -13.98 26.06
C ALA A 22 -4.37 -14.05 24.55
N GLN A 23 -4.97 -13.01 24.00
CA GLN A 23 -5.21 -12.89 22.55
C GLN A 23 -3.87 -12.93 21.80
N PRO A 24 -3.79 -13.63 20.66
CA PRO A 24 -2.56 -13.69 19.89
C PRO A 24 -2.09 -12.30 19.48
N ILE A 25 -0.86 -11.95 19.85
CA ILE A 25 -0.22 -10.69 19.47
C ILE A 25 0.34 -10.80 18.04
N PRO A 26 0.47 -9.67 17.32
CA PRO A 26 1.11 -9.66 16.00
C PRO A 26 2.51 -10.29 16.03
N ARG A 27 2.81 -11.16 15.06
CA ARG A 27 4.11 -11.86 14.98
C ARG A 27 4.55 -12.09 13.54
N VAL A 28 5.84 -11.98 13.30
CA VAL A 28 6.46 -12.39 12.04
C VAL A 28 6.52 -13.92 11.98
N ILE A 29 6.12 -14.47 10.83
CA ILE A 29 6.20 -15.89 10.54
C ILE A 29 7.48 -16.18 9.76
N GLU A 30 7.73 -15.41 8.68
CA GLU A 30 8.82 -15.69 7.75
C GLU A 30 9.24 -14.44 6.97
N HIS A 31 10.54 -14.36 6.62
CA HIS A 31 11.07 -13.45 5.62
C HIS A 31 11.51 -14.25 4.41
N VAL A 32 11.03 -13.85 3.23
CA VAL A 32 11.27 -14.57 1.96
C VAL A 32 11.97 -13.64 0.98
N THR A 33 13.02 -14.10 0.33
CA THR A 33 13.60 -13.38 -0.81
C THR A 33 12.71 -13.58 -2.03
N VAL A 34 12.17 -12.49 -2.56
CA VAL A 34 11.35 -12.50 -3.79
C VAL A 34 12.23 -12.44 -5.02
N TYR A 35 13.20 -11.51 -5.01
CA TYR A 35 14.18 -11.37 -6.09
C TYR A 35 15.47 -10.75 -5.54
N ARG A 36 16.59 -11.39 -5.82
CA ARG A 36 17.93 -10.89 -5.54
C ARG A 36 18.90 -11.39 -6.60
N GLU A 37 19.69 -10.50 -7.16
CA GLU A 37 20.70 -10.80 -8.14
C GLU A 37 21.89 -9.84 -7.94
N ALA A 38 23.11 -10.36 -8.08
CA ALA A 38 24.32 -9.57 -7.95
C ALA A 38 24.38 -8.46 -9.02
N ASP A 39 24.90 -7.30 -8.64
CA ASP A 39 25.01 -6.10 -9.48
C ASP A 39 23.69 -5.56 -10.04
N ARG A 40 22.55 -5.99 -9.48
CA ARG A 40 21.21 -5.47 -9.82
C ARG A 40 20.64 -4.65 -8.67
N PHE A 41 19.84 -3.66 -9.03
CA PHE A 41 19.00 -2.93 -8.10
C PHE A 41 17.55 -3.28 -8.38
N ALA A 42 16.85 -3.84 -7.40
CA ALA A 42 15.42 -4.07 -7.47
C ALA A 42 14.69 -3.22 -6.44
N GLY A 43 13.68 -2.44 -6.86
CA GLY A 43 13.05 -1.49 -5.96
C GLY A 43 11.59 -1.14 -6.26
N TRP A 44 11.00 -0.44 -5.33
CA TRP A 44 9.75 0.30 -5.40
C TRP A 44 8.50 -0.52 -5.78
N PRO A 45 8.16 -1.57 -5.05
CA PRO A 45 6.92 -2.32 -5.31
C PRO A 45 5.68 -1.44 -5.27
N ALA A 46 5.65 -0.42 -4.39
CA ALA A 46 4.54 0.52 -4.29
C ALA A 46 4.22 1.27 -5.59
N ASN A 47 5.19 1.44 -6.49
CA ASN A 47 4.97 2.08 -7.78
C ASN A 47 4.28 1.16 -8.80
N ASN A 48 4.42 -0.17 -8.63
CA ASN A 48 4.09 -1.14 -9.67
C ASN A 48 2.85 -2.01 -9.37
N GLY A 49 2.38 -2.05 -8.12
CA GLY A 49 1.18 -2.78 -7.72
C GLY A 49 1.43 -4.18 -7.16
N ILE A 50 0.39 -4.70 -6.52
CA ILE A 50 0.29 -6.09 -6.04
C ILE A 50 -1.14 -6.58 -6.28
N TRP A 51 -1.29 -7.83 -6.65
CA TRP A 51 -2.57 -8.50 -6.90
C TRP A 51 -2.55 -9.89 -6.29
N SER A 52 -3.73 -10.39 -5.90
CA SER A 52 -3.83 -11.74 -5.33
C SER A 52 -5.12 -12.45 -5.72
N TRP A 53 -5.01 -13.75 -5.91
CA TRP A 53 -6.11 -14.67 -6.22
C TRP A 53 -5.92 -15.93 -5.38
N GLY A 54 -6.38 -15.87 -4.13
CA GLY A 54 -6.08 -16.91 -3.14
C GLY A 54 -4.58 -16.96 -2.81
N ASP A 55 -3.93 -18.10 -3.05
CA ASP A 55 -2.49 -18.27 -2.83
C ASP A 55 -1.64 -17.76 -4.01
N GLU A 56 -2.25 -17.42 -5.14
CA GLU A 56 -1.54 -16.79 -6.25
C GLU A 56 -1.39 -15.29 -5.97
N ILE A 57 -0.14 -14.80 -5.89
CA ILE A 57 0.21 -13.40 -5.64
C ILE A 57 1.12 -12.93 -6.75
N VAL A 58 0.85 -11.75 -7.32
CA VAL A 58 1.73 -11.10 -8.28
C VAL A 58 2.09 -9.72 -7.77
N VAL A 59 3.38 -9.37 -7.78
CA VAL A 59 3.87 -8.05 -7.39
C VAL A 59 4.81 -7.49 -8.46
N GLY A 60 4.62 -6.23 -8.81
CA GLY A 60 5.51 -5.52 -9.71
C GLY A 60 6.65 -4.81 -8.98
N PHE A 61 7.81 -4.71 -9.64
CA PHE A 61 8.94 -3.91 -9.15
C PHE A 61 9.78 -3.37 -10.30
N THR A 62 10.57 -2.34 -10.01
CA THR A 62 11.53 -1.78 -10.96
C THR A 62 12.88 -2.46 -10.78
N LEU A 63 13.49 -2.86 -11.89
CA LEU A 63 14.82 -3.50 -11.95
C LEU A 63 15.76 -2.64 -12.77
N GLY A 64 16.94 -2.35 -12.26
CA GLY A 64 18.03 -1.68 -12.95
C GLY A 64 19.37 -2.31 -12.61
N TYR A 65 20.46 -1.67 -12.98
CA TYR A 65 21.79 -2.05 -12.53
C TYR A 65 22.15 -1.32 -11.25
N HIS A 66 22.87 -1.99 -10.36
CA HIS A 66 23.42 -1.34 -9.18
C HIS A 66 24.51 -0.35 -9.59
N ASP A 67 24.51 0.83 -8.96
CA ASP A 67 25.47 1.89 -9.23
C ASP A 67 26.38 2.11 -8.03
N ASP A 68 27.51 1.42 -8.01
CA ASP A 68 28.51 1.53 -6.94
C ASP A 68 29.15 2.93 -6.83
N GLN A 69 29.04 3.76 -7.87
CA GLN A 69 29.62 5.10 -7.90
C GLN A 69 28.69 6.16 -7.30
N LYS A 70 27.41 5.81 -7.12
CA LYS A 70 26.41 6.77 -6.65
C LYS A 70 26.42 6.88 -5.13
N THR A 71 26.87 8.02 -4.63
CA THR A 71 27.00 8.29 -3.19
C THR A 71 25.78 8.95 -2.55
N SER A 72 24.79 9.37 -3.36
CA SER A 72 23.56 9.99 -2.87
C SER A 72 22.33 9.52 -3.67
N GLY A 73 21.16 9.53 -3.02
CA GLY A 73 19.92 9.03 -3.63
C GLY A 73 19.91 7.51 -3.79
N HIS A 74 19.17 7.01 -4.80
CA HIS A 74 19.06 5.58 -5.07
C HIS A 74 20.22 5.11 -5.96
N PRO A 75 21.00 4.09 -5.56
CA PRO A 75 22.15 3.59 -6.33
C PRO A 75 21.69 2.68 -7.49
N ILE A 76 20.96 3.25 -8.42
CA ILE A 76 20.45 2.58 -9.62
C ILE A 76 20.86 3.35 -10.88
N LYS A 77 21.24 2.62 -11.92
CA LYS A 77 21.50 3.12 -13.27
C LYS A 77 20.67 2.37 -14.31
N ASP A 78 20.51 3.00 -15.44
CA ASP A 78 19.72 2.50 -16.57
C ASP A 78 20.42 1.33 -17.32
N PRO A 79 19.67 0.54 -18.09
CA PRO A 79 18.25 0.66 -18.31
C PRO A 79 17.42 0.20 -17.10
N ARG A 80 16.32 0.91 -16.81
CA ARG A 80 15.33 0.52 -15.81
C ARG A 80 14.16 -0.14 -16.50
N VAL A 81 13.81 -1.31 -16.04
CA VAL A 81 12.71 -2.12 -16.58
C VAL A 81 11.78 -2.55 -15.46
N VAL A 82 10.56 -2.93 -15.81
CA VAL A 82 9.62 -3.52 -14.86
C VAL A 82 9.78 -5.04 -14.88
N ARG A 83 9.63 -5.67 -13.73
CA ARG A 83 9.48 -7.12 -13.58
C ARG A 83 8.25 -7.41 -12.73
N LEU A 84 7.64 -8.56 -12.98
CA LEU A 84 6.62 -9.12 -12.12
C LEU A 84 7.21 -10.33 -11.40
N ALA A 85 6.94 -10.47 -10.12
CA ALA A 85 7.21 -11.68 -9.37
C ALA A 85 5.88 -12.35 -9.06
N ARG A 86 5.78 -13.65 -9.36
CA ARG A 86 4.60 -14.48 -9.11
C ARG A 86 4.92 -15.55 -8.08
N SER A 87 4.06 -15.66 -7.09
CA SER A 87 4.00 -16.77 -6.14
C SER A 87 2.72 -17.57 -6.36
N LEU A 88 2.77 -18.88 -6.19
CA LEU A 88 1.61 -19.79 -6.25
C LEU A 88 1.33 -20.46 -4.90
N ASP A 89 2.09 -20.12 -3.87
CA ASP A 89 2.08 -20.76 -2.54
C ASP A 89 1.94 -19.75 -1.39
N GLY A 90 1.25 -18.63 -1.68
CA GLY A 90 0.98 -17.60 -0.69
C GLY A 90 2.20 -16.79 -0.30
N GLY A 91 3.16 -16.60 -1.21
CA GLY A 91 4.32 -15.73 -1.01
C GLY A 91 5.57 -16.43 -0.49
N ARG A 92 5.61 -17.77 -0.45
CA ARG A 92 6.77 -18.52 0.04
C ARG A 92 7.84 -18.75 -1.02
N THR A 93 7.40 -18.99 -2.26
CA THR A 93 8.32 -19.11 -3.42
C THR A 93 7.87 -18.18 -4.55
N TRP A 94 8.82 -17.72 -5.37
CA TRP A 94 8.56 -16.72 -6.39
C TRP A 94 9.29 -17.03 -7.69
N SER A 95 8.60 -16.82 -8.81
CA SER A 95 9.15 -16.82 -10.16
C SER A 95 9.08 -15.41 -10.76
N ILE A 96 10.07 -15.07 -11.60
CA ILE A 96 10.15 -13.73 -12.21
C ILE A 96 9.66 -13.78 -13.64
N GLU A 97 8.80 -12.82 -13.99
CA GLU A 97 8.20 -12.67 -15.31
C GLU A 97 8.57 -11.32 -15.92
N VAL A 98 8.67 -11.31 -17.25
CA VAL A 98 8.89 -10.09 -18.05
C VAL A 98 7.56 -9.68 -18.68
N PRO A 99 6.90 -8.63 -18.19
CA PRO A 99 5.67 -8.16 -18.79
C PRO A 99 5.94 -7.44 -20.12
N PRO A 100 4.95 -7.37 -21.05
CA PRO A 100 5.14 -6.78 -22.38
C PRO A 100 5.50 -5.29 -22.35
N PHE A 101 5.05 -4.55 -21.34
CA PHE A 101 5.38 -3.14 -21.13
C PHE A 101 6.78 -2.92 -20.51
N SER A 102 7.62 -3.93 -20.51
CA SER A 102 8.97 -3.90 -19.96
C SER A 102 10.03 -4.34 -20.97
N LEU A 103 9.66 -4.42 -22.23
CA LEU A 103 10.57 -4.76 -23.30
C LEU A 103 11.40 -3.53 -23.68
N ASP A 104 12.60 -3.75 -24.17
CA ASP A 104 13.51 -2.69 -24.69
C ASP A 104 13.01 -2.08 -26.03
N GLU A 105 11.87 -2.56 -26.54
CA GLU A 105 11.23 -2.02 -27.74
C GLU A 105 10.32 -0.83 -27.35
N PRO A 106 10.22 0.18 -28.23
CA PRO A 106 9.33 1.29 -27.98
C PRO A 106 7.89 0.77 -27.84
N GLU A 107 7.24 1.14 -26.74
CA GLU A 107 5.83 0.85 -26.53
C GLU A 107 4.99 1.40 -27.67
N ALA A 108 3.91 0.71 -28.01
CA ALA A 108 2.91 1.24 -28.94
C ALA A 108 2.40 2.58 -28.41
N PRO A 109 2.07 3.55 -29.27
CA PRO A 109 1.55 4.84 -28.80
C PRO A 109 0.29 4.64 -27.96
N PRO A 110 0.14 5.39 -26.85
CA PRO A 110 -1.04 5.30 -26.01
C PRO A 110 -2.33 5.56 -26.79
N GLN A 111 -3.33 4.71 -26.59
CA GLN A 111 -4.62 4.78 -27.27
C GLN A 111 -5.71 5.25 -26.29
N ALA A 112 -6.84 5.70 -26.83
CA ALA A 112 -8.05 5.86 -26.02
C ALA A 112 -8.54 4.47 -25.57
N CYS A 113 -8.91 4.35 -24.31
CA CYS A 113 -9.54 3.12 -23.83
C CYS A 113 -10.95 3.02 -24.43
N PRO A 114 -11.33 1.88 -25.03
CA PRO A 114 -12.67 1.72 -25.58
C PRO A 114 -13.77 1.64 -24.51
N GLY A 115 -13.40 1.48 -23.23
CA GLY A 115 -14.33 1.26 -22.14
C GLY A 115 -14.82 -0.17 -22.02
N GLY A 116 -15.81 -0.37 -21.15
CA GLY A 116 -16.44 -1.67 -20.96
C GLY A 116 -15.57 -2.72 -20.25
N ILE A 117 -14.45 -2.30 -19.63
CA ILE A 117 -13.66 -3.21 -18.80
C ILE A 117 -14.54 -3.67 -17.65
N ASP A 118 -14.67 -4.98 -17.47
CA ASP A 118 -15.32 -5.56 -16.30
C ASP A 118 -14.31 -5.67 -15.16
N PHE A 119 -14.39 -4.73 -14.21
CA PHE A 119 -13.53 -4.70 -13.03
C PHE A 119 -13.88 -5.80 -12.01
N HIS A 120 -15.06 -6.41 -12.11
CA HIS A 120 -15.44 -7.61 -11.33
C HIS A 120 -14.97 -8.92 -11.95
N HIS A 121 -14.31 -8.88 -13.11
CA HIS A 121 -13.73 -10.10 -13.70
C HIS A 121 -12.83 -10.79 -12.66
N PRO A 122 -12.98 -12.10 -12.39
CA PRO A 122 -12.30 -12.79 -11.30
C PRO A 122 -10.77 -12.78 -11.42
N ASP A 123 -10.24 -12.58 -12.62
CA ASP A 123 -8.80 -12.55 -12.90
C ASP A 123 -8.30 -11.14 -13.28
N PHE A 124 -9.06 -10.09 -12.89
CA PHE A 124 -8.75 -8.71 -13.22
C PHE A 124 -7.51 -8.18 -12.48
N ALA A 125 -6.73 -7.39 -13.19
CA ALA A 125 -5.66 -6.54 -12.64
C ALA A 125 -5.57 -5.24 -13.45
N LEU A 126 -5.29 -4.14 -12.79
CA LEU A 126 -5.01 -2.83 -13.39
C LEU A 126 -3.64 -2.34 -12.94
N ARG A 127 -2.86 -1.78 -13.86
CA ARG A 127 -1.57 -1.18 -13.60
C ARG A 127 -1.45 0.19 -14.25
N PHE A 128 -0.94 1.16 -13.49
CA PHE A 128 -0.52 2.47 -14.02
C PHE A 128 0.99 2.51 -14.25
N ASN A 129 1.41 3.23 -15.28
CA ASN A 129 2.81 3.62 -15.41
C ASN A 129 3.12 4.69 -14.34
N PRO A 130 4.22 4.56 -13.57
CA PRO A 130 4.52 5.50 -12.49
C PRO A 130 4.99 6.89 -12.98
N PHE A 131 5.36 7.05 -14.25
CA PHE A 131 5.96 8.28 -14.79
C PHE A 131 5.20 8.88 -15.97
N GLU A 132 4.25 8.14 -16.53
CA GLU A 132 3.44 8.56 -17.67
C GLU A 132 1.96 8.35 -17.37
N PRO A 133 1.07 9.22 -17.88
CA PRO A 133 -0.36 9.13 -17.64
C PRO A 133 -1.00 8.03 -18.52
N ILE A 134 -0.58 6.79 -18.33
CA ILE A 134 -1.07 5.61 -19.05
C ILE A 134 -1.35 4.46 -18.12
N PHE A 135 -2.26 3.60 -18.55
CA PHE A 135 -2.60 2.39 -17.80
C PHE A 135 -2.72 1.16 -18.68
N TYR A 136 -2.65 0.01 -18.06
CA TYR A 136 -2.82 -1.32 -18.63
C TYR A 136 -3.78 -2.12 -17.78
N TYR A 137 -4.50 -3.06 -18.37
CA TYR A 137 -5.27 -4.02 -17.61
C TYR A 137 -5.06 -5.45 -18.11
N SER A 138 -5.31 -6.41 -17.22
CA SER A 138 -5.26 -7.85 -17.47
C SER A 138 -6.57 -8.48 -17.02
N LEU A 139 -7.01 -9.53 -17.71
CA LEU A 139 -8.17 -10.38 -17.34
C LEU A 139 -7.75 -11.85 -17.21
N ASP A 140 -6.47 -12.11 -16.98
CA ASP A 140 -5.88 -13.45 -16.88
C ASP A 140 -4.78 -13.53 -15.80
N ARG A 141 -4.95 -12.78 -14.72
CA ARG A 141 -4.02 -12.71 -13.57
C ARG A 141 -2.63 -12.25 -13.97
N CYS A 142 -2.56 -11.13 -14.67
CA CYS A 142 -1.30 -10.50 -15.12
C CYS A 142 -0.47 -11.32 -16.13
N ARG A 143 -1.02 -12.34 -16.80
CA ARG A 143 -0.28 -13.11 -17.82
C ARG A 143 -0.20 -12.35 -19.13
N THR A 144 -1.31 -11.72 -19.53
CA THR A 144 -1.34 -10.81 -20.67
C THR A 144 -1.91 -9.45 -20.27
N TRP A 145 -1.51 -8.41 -21.00
CA TRP A 145 -1.90 -7.04 -20.70
C TRP A 145 -2.41 -6.34 -21.94
N LYS A 146 -3.48 -5.58 -21.78
CA LYS A 146 -4.03 -4.68 -22.79
C LYS A 146 -3.66 -3.24 -22.47
N GLY A 147 -3.30 -2.47 -23.47
CA GLY A 147 -2.80 -1.10 -23.35
C GLY A 147 -1.58 -0.88 -24.27
N PRO A 148 -0.88 0.27 -24.14
CA PRO A 148 -1.13 1.36 -23.19
C PRO A 148 -2.38 2.18 -23.54
N PHE A 149 -3.16 2.53 -22.51
CA PHE A 149 -4.31 3.42 -22.62
C PHE A 149 -4.02 4.75 -21.93
N ARG A 150 -4.52 5.87 -22.53
CA ARG A 150 -4.35 7.20 -21.95
C ARG A 150 -5.15 7.33 -20.64
N PHE A 151 -4.51 7.91 -19.65
CA PHE A 151 -5.16 8.43 -18.46
C PHE A 151 -5.12 9.96 -18.52
N PRO A 152 -6.21 10.69 -18.20
CA PRO A 152 -6.22 12.14 -18.33
C PRO A 152 -5.34 12.82 -17.28
N GLU A 153 -4.74 13.93 -17.65
CA GLU A 153 -3.89 14.74 -16.77
C GLU A 153 -4.68 15.76 -15.94
N PHE A 154 -5.98 15.94 -16.20
CA PHE A 154 -6.88 16.86 -15.48
C PHE A 154 -6.35 18.31 -15.42
N GLY A 155 -5.71 18.76 -16.51
CA GLY A 155 -5.11 20.10 -16.59
C GLY A 155 -3.86 20.29 -15.75
N ARG A 156 -3.22 19.22 -15.30
CA ARG A 156 -1.95 19.26 -14.57
C ARG A 156 -0.76 19.06 -15.53
N PRO A 157 0.46 19.53 -15.15
CA PRO A 157 1.67 19.34 -15.97
C PRO A 157 2.04 17.86 -16.17
N GLY A 158 1.66 16.99 -15.24
CA GLY A 158 1.87 15.56 -15.31
C GLY A 158 1.18 14.82 -14.17
N ILE A 159 1.04 13.51 -14.34
CA ILE A 159 0.49 12.58 -13.34
C ILE A 159 1.54 11.53 -13.03
N LEU A 160 1.90 11.46 -11.76
CA LEU A 160 2.83 10.46 -11.21
C LEU A 160 2.03 9.37 -10.53
N SER A 161 1.46 8.50 -11.36
CA SER A 161 0.56 7.44 -10.90
C SER A 161 1.33 6.37 -10.12
N ARG A 162 0.64 5.84 -9.12
CA ARG A 162 1.00 4.58 -8.48
C ARG A 162 -0.19 3.65 -8.66
N THR A 163 0.06 2.38 -8.78
CA THR A 163 -1.03 1.42 -8.94
C THR A 163 -1.79 1.29 -7.62
N GLU A 164 -2.80 2.14 -7.43
CA GLU A 164 -3.65 2.20 -6.24
C GLU A 164 -5.08 2.48 -6.68
N TYR A 165 -6.00 1.54 -6.42
CA TYR A 165 -7.39 1.68 -6.86
C TYR A 165 -8.36 0.90 -5.98
N LEU A 166 -9.64 1.30 -6.03
CA LEU A 166 -10.77 0.61 -5.42
C LEU A 166 -11.80 0.27 -6.49
N ILE A 167 -12.26 -0.97 -6.50
CA ILE A 167 -13.35 -1.43 -7.38
C ILE A 167 -14.67 -1.17 -6.67
N ASN A 168 -15.55 -0.38 -7.31
CA ASN A 168 -16.86 -0.03 -6.78
C ASN A 168 -17.99 -0.80 -7.47
N GLY A 169 -17.75 -1.29 -8.69
CA GLY A 169 -18.74 -2.00 -9.48
C GLY A 169 -18.12 -2.61 -10.74
N PRO A 170 -18.91 -3.34 -11.56
CA PRO A 170 -18.39 -4.00 -12.76
C PRO A 170 -17.68 -3.04 -13.74
N HIS A 171 -18.14 -1.79 -13.85
CA HIS A 171 -17.54 -0.78 -14.71
C HIS A 171 -17.13 0.48 -13.94
N ASP A 172 -17.15 0.40 -12.60
CA ASP A 172 -16.93 1.51 -11.69
C ASP A 172 -15.66 1.27 -10.87
N LEU A 173 -14.67 2.14 -11.03
CA LEU A 173 -13.38 2.05 -10.35
C LEU A 173 -12.86 3.45 -10.01
N MET A 174 -12.35 3.59 -8.80
CA MET A 174 -11.68 4.79 -8.32
C MET A 174 -10.19 4.56 -8.21
N VAL A 175 -9.40 5.51 -8.69
CA VAL A 175 -7.94 5.50 -8.59
C VAL A 175 -7.45 6.60 -7.65
N PHE A 176 -6.32 6.33 -7.01
CA PHE A 176 -5.64 7.29 -6.12
C PHE A 176 -4.25 7.55 -6.68
N SER A 177 -3.98 8.80 -7.01
CA SER A 177 -2.77 9.18 -7.75
C SER A 177 -2.18 10.47 -7.21
N THR A 178 -1.10 10.93 -7.82
CA THR A 178 -0.44 12.19 -7.48
C THR A 178 -0.25 13.02 -8.75
N ALA A 179 -0.71 14.27 -8.71
CA ALA A 179 -0.46 15.23 -9.77
C ALA A 179 0.83 16.03 -9.51
N GLU A 180 1.50 16.42 -10.58
CA GLU A 180 2.60 17.38 -10.49
C GLU A 180 2.08 18.77 -10.14
N LYS A 181 2.89 19.53 -9.37
CA LYS A 181 2.70 20.95 -9.16
C LYS A 181 2.98 21.71 -10.46
N ASP A 182 2.53 22.96 -10.57
CA ASP A 182 2.68 23.80 -11.76
C ASP A 182 4.13 23.98 -12.24
N GLN A 183 5.10 23.67 -11.41
CA GLN A 183 6.53 23.72 -11.70
C GLN A 183 7.15 22.36 -12.02
N GLY A 184 6.34 21.32 -12.28
CA GLY A 184 6.80 19.98 -12.67
C GLY A 184 7.32 19.12 -11.50
N ASN A 185 6.99 19.44 -10.25
CA ASN A 185 7.36 18.64 -9.10
C ASN A 185 6.16 17.85 -8.57
N GLU A 186 6.37 16.61 -8.21
CA GLU A 186 5.38 15.75 -7.56
C GLU A 186 4.82 16.42 -6.29
N GLY A 187 3.50 16.34 -6.06
CA GLY A 187 3.03 16.91 -4.83
C GLY A 187 1.57 17.05 -4.52
N TRP A 188 0.63 16.70 -5.39
CA TRP A 188 -0.80 16.87 -5.14
C TRP A 188 -1.56 15.55 -5.29
N PRO A 189 -1.86 14.84 -4.19
CA PRO A 189 -2.63 13.61 -4.24
C PRO A 189 -4.11 13.90 -4.54
N PHE A 190 -4.71 13.03 -5.34
CA PHE A 190 -6.09 13.14 -5.76
C PHE A 190 -6.71 11.77 -5.97
N CYS A 191 -8.02 11.73 -6.09
CA CYS A 191 -8.77 10.60 -6.60
C CYS A 191 -9.52 10.97 -7.88
N ALA A 192 -9.63 9.99 -8.78
CA ALA A 192 -10.40 10.07 -10.01
C ALA A 192 -11.19 8.77 -10.19
N ARG A 193 -12.29 8.81 -10.95
CA ARG A 193 -13.22 7.70 -11.10
C ARG A 193 -13.58 7.47 -12.55
N THR A 194 -13.76 6.23 -12.94
CA THR A 194 -14.43 5.82 -14.16
C THR A 194 -15.70 5.05 -13.80
N GLN A 195 -16.76 5.25 -14.57
CA GLN A 195 -18.04 4.53 -14.41
C GLN A 195 -18.48 3.83 -15.71
N ASP A 196 -17.61 3.81 -16.70
CA ASP A 196 -17.84 3.23 -18.03
C ASP A 196 -16.77 2.20 -18.43
N GLY A 197 -16.07 1.64 -17.42
CA GLY A 197 -15.03 0.66 -17.67
C GLY A 197 -13.77 1.24 -18.31
N GLY A 198 -13.41 2.46 -17.96
CA GLY A 198 -12.14 3.09 -18.35
C GLY A 198 -12.17 3.94 -19.61
N ALA A 199 -13.33 4.13 -20.27
CA ALA A 199 -13.42 5.00 -21.45
C ALA A 199 -13.23 6.47 -21.08
N THR A 200 -13.87 6.89 -19.99
CA THR A 200 -13.75 8.24 -19.46
C THR A 200 -13.38 8.22 -17.98
N TRP A 201 -12.72 9.29 -17.55
CA TRP A 201 -12.30 9.47 -16.16
C TRP A 201 -12.71 10.86 -15.69
N GLU A 202 -13.29 10.91 -14.51
CA GLU A 202 -13.68 12.14 -13.83
C GLU A 202 -12.72 12.41 -12.66
N PHE A 203 -12.26 13.65 -12.53
CA PHE A 203 -11.57 14.11 -11.34
C PHE A 203 -12.60 14.23 -10.21
N VAL A 204 -12.38 13.55 -9.09
CA VAL A 204 -13.29 13.56 -7.95
C VAL A 204 -12.88 14.61 -6.92
N GLY A 205 -11.64 14.56 -6.44
CA GLY A 205 -11.20 15.49 -5.41
C GLY A 205 -9.72 15.39 -5.05
N TRP A 206 -9.21 16.47 -4.46
CA TRP A 206 -7.86 16.52 -3.87
C TRP A 206 -7.86 15.88 -2.50
N ILE A 207 -6.83 15.08 -2.18
CA ILE A 207 -6.69 14.44 -0.88
C ILE A 207 -5.83 15.30 0.03
N GLY A 208 -6.49 15.92 1.03
CA GLY A 208 -5.85 16.79 2.01
C GLY A 208 -5.37 18.14 1.46
N PRO A 209 -4.73 18.96 2.32
CA PRO A 209 -4.26 20.28 1.94
C PRO A 209 -3.10 20.18 0.96
N GLN A 210 -3.11 21.07 -0.03
CA GLN A 210 -2.06 21.14 -1.03
C GLN A 210 -0.78 21.73 -0.42
N PRO A 211 0.40 21.15 -0.68
CA PRO A 211 1.66 21.74 -0.23
C PRO A 211 1.94 23.05 -0.98
N PRO A 212 2.80 23.92 -0.45
CA PRO A 212 3.19 25.14 -1.13
C PRO A 212 3.74 24.87 -2.54
N ILE A 213 3.37 25.69 -3.50
CA ILE A 213 3.88 25.62 -4.88
C ILE A 213 5.39 25.88 -4.91
N GLN A 214 5.85 26.83 -4.10
CA GLN A 214 7.28 27.18 -3.98
C GLN A 214 7.88 26.58 -2.71
N GLY A 215 9.17 26.26 -2.79
CA GLY A 215 9.90 25.69 -1.68
C GLY A 215 9.73 24.18 -1.53
N TYR A 216 10.32 23.65 -0.45
CA TYR A 216 10.27 22.24 -0.15
C TYR A 216 8.93 21.87 0.50
N GLY A 217 8.20 20.99 -0.15
CA GLY A 217 6.98 20.42 0.39
C GLY A 217 6.27 19.56 -0.66
N TYR A 218 5.79 18.40 -0.24
CA TYR A 218 5.02 17.51 -1.08
C TYR A 218 4.00 16.70 -0.27
N SER A 219 2.99 16.24 -0.98
CA SER A 219 1.99 15.30 -0.50
C SER A 219 1.80 14.29 -1.63
N ILE A 220 2.15 13.02 -1.41
CA ILE A 220 2.32 12.05 -2.48
C ILE A 220 1.96 10.63 -2.05
N MET A 221 1.81 9.75 -3.05
CA MET A 221 1.69 8.30 -2.88
C MET A 221 0.56 7.90 -1.92
N PRO A 222 -0.69 8.25 -2.26
CA PRO A 222 -1.84 7.79 -1.49
C PRO A 222 -1.93 6.26 -1.49
N SER A 223 -2.35 5.70 -0.37
CA SER A 223 -2.86 4.34 -0.26
C SER A 223 -4.20 4.39 0.45
N ALA A 224 -5.24 3.80 -0.14
CA ALA A 224 -6.61 4.04 0.28
C ALA A 224 -7.41 2.74 0.43
N VAL A 225 -8.38 2.77 1.34
CA VAL A 225 -9.34 1.69 1.56
C VAL A 225 -10.75 2.27 1.68
N ARG A 226 -11.74 1.44 1.34
CA ARG A 226 -13.14 1.72 1.66
C ARG A 226 -13.44 1.14 3.04
N LEU A 227 -13.95 1.97 3.92
CA LEU A 227 -14.34 1.61 5.27
C LEU A 227 -15.68 0.87 5.30
N ALA A 228 -15.97 0.15 6.38
CA ALA A 228 -17.22 -0.58 6.55
C ALA A 228 -18.47 0.32 6.54
N ASN A 229 -18.32 1.58 6.95
CA ASN A 229 -19.39 2.58 6.88
C ASN A 229 -19.58 3.22 5.49
N GLY A 230 -18.82 2.79 4.48
CA GLY A 230 -18.85 3.30 3.11
C GLY A 230 -17.91 4.49 2.85
N GLY A 231 -17.35 5.12 3.87
CA GLY A 231 -16.35 6.19 3.73
C GLY A 231 -15.02 5.66 3.14
N LEU A 232 -14.12 6.58 2.83
CA LEU A 232 -12.77 6.27 2.37
C LEU A 232 -11.75 6.73 3.39
N LEU A 233 -10.73 5.93 3.64
CA LEU A 233 -9.55 6.32 4.40
C LEU A 233 -8.33 6.26 3.49
N ALA A 234 -7.53 7.31 3.47
CA ALA A 234 -6.28 7.37 2.71
C ALA A 234 -5.11 7.71 3.63
N SER A 235 -4.00 6.97 3.50
CA SER A 235 -2.71 7.34 4.07
C SER A 235 -1.87 8.05 3.02
N ILE A 236 -1.28 9.18 3.38
CA ILE A 236 -0.50 10.04 2.48
C ILE A 236 0.92 10.18 3.02
N ARG A 237 1.90 10.01 2.14
CA ARG A 237 3.30 10.37 2.42
C ARG A 237 3.48 11.87 2.25
N ARG A 238 3.93 12.52 3.31
CA ARG A 238 4.16 13.97 3.34
C ARG A 238 5.64 14.30 3.57
N GLY A 239 6.04 15.43 3.02
CA GLY A 239 7.30 16.06 3.33
C GLY A 239 7.13 17.57 3.37
N GLY A 240 7.87 18.24 4.25
CA GLY A 240 7.77 19.68 4.41
C GLY A 240 8.96 20.26 5.17
N GLN A 241 8.93 21.56 5.31
CA GLN A 241 9.91 22.29 6.10
C GLN A 241 9.20 22.92 7.31
N PHE A 242 9.67 22.59 8.49
CA PHE A 242 9.18 23.12 9.78
C PHE A 242 10.37 23.63 10.59
N ASP A 243 10.29 24.86 11.08
CA ASP A 243 11.36 25.51 11.88
C ASP A 243 12.74 25.40 11.22
N GLY A 244 12.79 25.58 9.89
CA GLY A 244 14.02 25.49 9.12
C GLY A 244 14.54 24.06 8.87
N GLN A 245 13.85 23.03 9.39
CA GLN A 245 14.22 21.62 9.23
C GLN A 245 13.30 20.88 8.26
N ARG A 246 13.86 20.01 7.43
CA ARG A 246 13.08 19.10 6.60
C ARG A 246 12.58 17.93 7.45
N ARG A 247 11.27 17.62 7.31
CA ARG A 247 10.62 16.50 7.96
C ARG A 247 9.81 15.69 6.95
N TRP A 248 9.62 14.43 7.26
CA TRP A 248 8.86 13.47 6.43
C TRP A 248 8.03 12.61 7.33
N TRP A 249 6.72 12.46 6.98
CA TRP A 249 5.78 11.72 7.81
C TRP A 249 4.68 11.08 6.97
N LEU A 250 3.92 10.20 7.61
CA LEU A 250 2.63 9.73 7.14
C LEU A 250 1.52 10.41 7.94
N GLU A 251 0.42 10.70 7.27
CA GLU A 251 -0.83 11.13 7.89
C GLU A 251 -2.01 10.53 7.15
N THR A 252 -3.17 10.49 7.82
CA THR A 252 -4.38 9.87 7.30
C THR A 252 -5.49 10.89 7.12
N PHE A 253 -6.27 10.67 6.07
CA PHE A 253 -7.40 11.51 5.69
C PHE A 253 -8.64 10.65 5.52
N LEU A 254 -9.77 11.12 6.00
CA LEU A 254 -11.09 10.51 5.88
C LEU A 254 -11.95 11.28 4.86
N SER A 255 -12.63 10.56 3.98
CA SER A 255 -13.67 11.10 3.13
C SER A 255 -15.00 10.39 3.43
N PRO A 256 -16.06 11.12 3.84
CA PRO A 256 -17.39 10.55 4.05
C PRO A 256 -18.27 10.58 2.78
N ASP A 257 -17.84 11.25 1.72
CA ASP A 257 -18.59 11.62 0.53
C ASP A 257 -17.97 11.07 -0.78
N ASP A 258 -17.42 9.87 -0.70
CA ASP A 258 -16.86 9.12 -1.83
C ASP A 258 -15.74 9.88 -2.57
N GLY A 259 -14.87 10.57 -1.81
CA GLY A 259 -13.66 11.22 -2.31
C GLY A 259 -13.83 12.70 -2.71
N GLN A 260 -15.03 13.28 -2.58
CA GLN A 260 -15.28 14.68 -2.96
C GLN A 260 -14.61 15.66 -1.98
N SER A 261 -14.63 15.34 -0.69
CA SER A 261 -13.92 16.08 0.35
C SER A 261 -13.13 15.15 1.28
N TRP A 262 -12.06 15.69 1.87
CA TRP A 262 -11.16 14.94 2.74
C TRP A 262 -10.80 15.73 3.97
N TYR A 263 -10.87 15.08 5.12
CA TYR A 263 -10.54 15.64 6.44
C TYR A 263 -9.34 14.91 7.01
N GLN A 264 -8.36 15.66 7.48
CA GLN A 264 -7.27 15.08 8.24
C GLN A 264 -7.82 14.51 9.56
N LEU A 265 -7.47 13.28 9.88
CA LEU A 265 -7.80 12.71 11.17
C LEU A 265 -6.89 13.31 12.25
N ASP A 266 -7.48 13.61 13.41
CA ASP A 266 -6.76 14.13 14.58
C ASP A 266 -5.97 13.01 15.26
N GLN A 267 -4.85 12.65 14.65
CA GLN A 267 -3.96 11.58 15.08
C GLN A 267 -2.51 12.01 15.00
N PRO A 268 -1.63 11.42 15.83
CA PRO A 268 -0.21 11.66 15.69
C PRO A 268 0.28 11.21 14.31
N THR A 269 1.02 12.06 13.64
CA THR A 269 1.73 11.71 12.41
C THR A 269 2.79 10.64 12.69
N ILE A 270 3.10 9.82 11.70
CA ILE A 270 4.16 8.81 11.81
C ILE A 270 5.39 9.36 11.09
N ASP A 271 6.39 9.80 11.85
CA ASP A 271 7.70 10.17 11.31
C ASP A 271 8.48 8.89 10.97
N ASN A 272 8.52 8.55 9.70
CA ASN A 272 9.20 7.37 9.18
C ASN A 272 10.32 7.71 8.19
N ALA A 273 10.79 8.96 8.20
CA ALA A 273 11.78 9.52 7.27
C ALA A 273 11.38 9.37 5.79
N GLY A 274 10.09 9.46 5.48
CA GLY A 274 9.61 9.62 4.11
C GLY A 274 9.41 8.33 3.33
N ASN A 275 8.79 7.33 3.91
CA ASN A 275 8.35 6.13 3.22
C ASN A 275 6.83 6.13 3.03
N PRO A 276 6.29 5.71 1.86
CA PRO A 276 4.85 5.53 1.71
C PRO A 276 4.35 4.35 2.55
N ALA A 277 3.07 4.30 2.80
CA ALA A 277 2.43 3.16 3.44
C ALA A 277 1.66 2.29 2.43
N SER A 278 1.33 1.08 2.86
CA SER A 278 0.31 0.22 2.30
C SER A 278 -0.80 0.07 3.35
N LEU A 279 -1.99 0.53 3.01
CA LEU A 279 -3.18 0.47 3.87
C LEU A 279 -4.07 -0.68 3.41
N LEU A 280 -4.60 -1.48 4.35
CA LEU A 280 -5.41 -2.66 4.07
C LEU A 280 -6.63 -2.73 4.97
N ASN A 281 -7.74 -3.22 4.42
CA ASN A 281 -8.81 -3.81 5.20
C ASN A 281 -8.45 -5.26 5.55
N LEU A 282 -8.62 -5.64 6.79
CA LEU A 282 -8.49 -7.02 7.23
C LEU A 282 -9.85 -7.71 7.28
N ALA A 283 -9.85 -9.02 7.11
CA ALA A 283 -11.08 -9.83 7.09
C ALA A 283 -11.87 -9.77 8.42
N ASP A 284 -11.21 -9.43 9.52
CA ASP A 284 -11.82 -9.24 10.83
C ASP A 284 -12.36 -7.82 11.09
N GLY A 285 -12.34 -6.94 10.07
CA GLY A 285 -12.84 -5.57 10.14
C GLY A 285 -11.82 -4.54 10.62
N ARG A 286 -10.64 -4.95 11.07
CA ARG A 286 -9.54 -4.04 11.40
C ARG A 286 -8.88 -3.49 10.13
N LEU A 287 -8.07 -2.46 10.33
CA LEU A 287 -7.16 -1.94 9.31
C LEU A 287 -5.72 -2.27 9.68
N ALA A 288 -4.88 -2.47 8.66
CA ALA A 288 -3.43 -2.53 8.83
C ALA A 288 -2.77 -1.43 7.99
N LEU A 289 -1.88 -0.67 8.62
CA LEU A 289 -1.02 0.34 7.99
C LEU A 289 0.41 -0.15 8.05
N VAL A 290 0.96 -0.57 6.91
CA VAL A 290 2.33 -1.12 6.79
C VAL A 290 3.22 -0.08 6.12
N TYR A 291 4.39 0.22 6.69
CA TYR A 291 5.30 1.23 6.18
C TYR A 291 6.77 0.88 6.41
N GLY A 292 7.63 1.33 5.49
CA GLY A 292 9.08 1.26 5.69
C GLY A 292 9.54 2.24 6.77
N TRP A 293 10.50 1.82 7.58
CA TRP A 293 11.11 2.62 8.62
C TRP A 293 12.53 3.00 8.23
N ARG A 294 12.77 4.27 7.94
CA ARG A 294 14.03 4.81 7.42
C ARG A 294 14.90 5.49 8.46
N HIS A 295 14.67 5.21 9.74
CA HIS A 295 15.57 5.53 10.84
C HIS A 295 16.25 4.27 11.35
N PRO A 296 17.46 4.32 11.92
CA PRO A 296 18.06 3.16 12.59
C PRO A 296 17.22 2.72 13.82
N PRO A 297 16.98 1.43 14.02
CA PRO A 297 17.26 0.32 13.12
C PRO A 297 16.27 0.30 11.93
N TYR A 298 16.82 0.34 10.72
CA TYR A 298 16.03 0.37 9.47
C TYR A 298 15.20 -0.90 9.32
N GLY A 299 14.01 -0.77 8.72
CA GLY A 299 13.18 -1.95 8.59
C GLY A 299 11.75 -1.72 8.08
N LEU A 300 10.85 -2.59 8.53
CA LEU A 300 9.43 -2.58 8.21
C LEU A 300 8.63 -2.53 9.51
N ARG A 301 7.59 -1.72 9.51
CA ARG A 301 6.69 -1.53 10.66
C ARG A 301 5.24 -1.64 10.23
N ALA A 302 4.37 -1.94 11.18
CA ALA A 302 2.93 -1.89 11.01
C ALA A 302 2.23 -1.26 12.21
N ARG A 303 1.02 -0.77 11.99
CA ARG A 303 0.05 -0.42 13.02
C ARG A 303 -1.30 -1.00 12.63
N LEU A 304 -2.10 -1.35 13.63
CA LEU A 304 -3.45 -1.88 13.46
C LEU A 304 -4.45 -0.89 14.04
N SER A 305 -5.63 -0.81 13.42
CA SER A 305 -6.75 -0.01 13.91
C SER A 305 -8.00 -0.88 13.99
N ALA A 306 -8.72 -0.81 15.12
CA ALA A 306 -9.99 -1.48 15.32
C ALA A 306 -11.21 -0.54 15.13
N ASP A 307 -10.97 0.76 15.00
CA ASP A 307 -11.97 1.84 14.96
C ASP A 307 -12.00 2.59 13.62
N GLN A 308 -11.76 1.87 12.53
CA GLN A 308 -11.78 2.40 11.17
C GLN A 308 -10.78 3.56 10.95
N GLY A 309 -9.60 3.47 11.57
CA GLY A 309 -8.52 4.42 11.39
C GLY A 309 -8.58 5.63 12.30
N GLN A 310 -9.49 5.71 13.26
CA GLN A 310 -9.55 6.82 14.21
C GLN A 310 -8.45 6.78 15.26
N SER A 311 -8.01 5.58 15.62
CA SER A 311 -6.80 5.37 16.40
C SER A 311 -5.99 4.19 15.88
N TRP A 312 -4.72 4.16 16.25
CA TRP A 312 -3.79 3.13 15.83
C TRP A 312 -3.07 2.51 17.02
N SER A 313 -2.87 1.22 16.95
CA SER A 313 -2.11 0.45 17.95
C SER A 313 -0.69 1.00 18.14
N ARG A 314 0.00 0.51 19.15
CA ARG A 314 1.46 0.61 19.22
C ARG A 314 2.08 0.03 17.95
N GLU A 315 3.26 0.51 17.61
CA GLU A 315 4.03 0.03 16.46
C GLU A 315 4.39 -1.45 16.61
N VAL A 316 4.11 -2.22 15.57
CA VAL A 316 4.54 -3.61 15.39
C VAL A 316 5.82 -3.61 14.56
N VAL A 317 6.91 -4.09 15.14
CA VAL A 317 8.19 -4.24 14.46
C VAL A 317 8.17 -5.53 13.64
N LEU A 318 8.01 -5.39 12.31
CA LEU A 318 8.04 -6.54 11.41
C LEU A 318 9.45 -6.90 10.99
N ARG A 319 10.34 -5.89 10.86
CA ARG A 319 11.73 -6.06 10.48
C ARG A 319 12.59 -4.92 11.04
N ALA A 320 13.82 -5.21 11.50
CA ALA A 320 14.73 -4.22 12.10
C ALA A 320 16.22 -4.50 11.75
N ASP A 321 16.46 -5.29 10.71
CA ASP A 321 17.78 -5.76 10.28
C ASP A 321 18.29 -5.08 9.00
N GLY A 322 17.67 -3.95 8.63
CA GLY A 322 18.10 -3.15 7.49
C GLY A 322 19.44 -2.45 7.73
N ASP A 323 20.20 -2.30 6.65
CA ASP A 323 21.54 -1.65 6.63
C ASP A 323 21.57 -0.41 5.72
N SER A 324 20.39 0.17 5.44
CA SER A 324 20.27 1.37 4.62
C SER A 324 18.93 2.08 4.86
N TRP A 325 18.95 3.41 4.75
CA TRP A 325 17.73 4.22 4.67
C TRP A 325 16.95 3.98 3.37
N ASP A 326 17.63 3.54 2.31
CA ASP A 326 17.03 3.33 0.99
C ASP A 326 16.39 1.94 0.90
N ILE A 327 15.22 1.83 1.54
CA ILE A 327 14.38 0.63 1.67
C ILE A 327 12.90 1.00 1.71
N GLY A 328 12.01 0.00 1.66
CA GLY A 328 10.58 0.12 1.94
C GLY A 328 9.69 0.09 0.70
N TYR A 329 8.86 1.10 0.50
CA TYR A 329 7.83 1.15 -0.56
C TYR A 329 6.94 -0.10 -0.56
N PRO A 330 6.28 -0.38 0.56
CA PRO A 330 5.54 -1.62 0.74
C PRO A 330 4.33 -1.73 -0.18
N ARG A 331 4.04 -2.98 -0.54
CA ARG A 331 2.72 -3.46 -0.98
C ARG A 331 2.36 -4.65 -0.13
N SER A 332 1.12 -4.70 0.32
CA SER A 332 0.68 -5.75 1.21
C SER A 332 -0.69 -6.28 0.78
N ILE A 333 -0.92 -7.55 1.03
CA ILE A 333 -2.22 -8.22 0.89
C ILE A 333 -2.46 -9.10 2.11
N GLN A 334 -3.72 -9.34 2.44
CA GLN A 334 -4.09 -10.38 3.39
C GLN A 334 -4.48 -11.65 2.65
N ARG A 335 -3.97 -12.79 3.11
CA ARG A 335 -4.30 -14.12 2.60
C ARG A 335 -5.58 -14.65 3.25
N ALA A 336 -6.17 -15.70 2.65
CA ALA A 336 -7.36 -16.36 3.20
C ALA A 336 -7.14 -16.99 4.59
N ASP A 337 -5.89 -17.33 4.95
CA ASP A 337 -5.53 -17.83 6.28
C ASP A 337 -5.39 -16.71 7.34
N GLY A 338 -5.68 -15.46 6.98
CA GLY A 338 -5.58 -14.28 7.84
C GLY A 338 -4.19 -13.63 7.90
N ASN A 339 -3.15 -14.33 7.45
CA ASN A 339 -1.79 -13.78 7.43
C ASN A 339 -1.64 -12.70 6.36
N ILE A 340 -0.75 -11.75 6.62
CA ILE A 340 -0.43 -10.65 5.70
C ILE A 340 0.92 -10.93 5.03
N VAL A 341 0.97 -10.72 3.72
CA VAL A 341 2.22 -10.72 2.93
C VAL A 341 2.54 -9.29 2.58
N SER A 342 3.66 -8.78 3.11
CA SER A 342 4.14 -7.42 2.87
C SER A 342 5.43 -7.47 2.06
N VAL A 343 5.38 -6.98 0.83
CA VAL A 343 6.51 -6.98 -0.11
C VAL A 343 7.15 -5.60 -0.13
N ILE A 344 8.46 -5.55 0.05
CA ILE A 344 9.26 -4.31 0.05
C ILE A 344 10.56 -4.49 -0.75
N TYR A 345 11.19 -3.40 -1.12
CA TYR A 345 12.62 -3.47 -1.43
C TYR A 345 13.44 -3.22 -0.17
N PHE A 346 14.57 -3.90 -0.10
CA PHE A 346 15.36 -3.97 1.12
C PHE A 346 16.85 -4.04 0.84
N LYS A 347 17.65 -3.69 1.84
CA LYS A 347 19.08 -3.93 1.91
C LYS A 347 19.44 -4.30 3.34
N ASP A 348 20.08 -5.42 3.53
CA ASP A 348 20.68 -5.86 4.79
C ASP A 348 22.23 -5.87 4.72
N ALA A 349 22.87 -6.25 5.80
CA ALA A 349 24.34 -6.31 5.87
C ALA A 349 24.97 -7.39 4.96
N THR A 350 24.16 -8.31 4.43
CA THR A 350 24.64 -9.41 3.57
C THR A 350 24.64 -9.06 2.07
N SER A 351 24.14 -7.88 1.69
CA SER A 351 24.03 -7.43 0.31
C SER A 351 24.50 -6.00 0.15
N LYS A 352 25.16 -5.67 -0.93
CA LYS A 352 25.37 -4.27 -1.33
C LYS A 352 24.19 -3.73 -2.12
N GLU A 353 23.49 -4.61 -2.83
CA GLU A 353 22.35 -4.29 -3.70
C GLU A 353 21.06 -4.14 -2.90
N ARG A 354 20.06 -3.48 -3.53
CA ARG A 354 18.66 -3.53 -3.10
C ARG A 354 17.98 -4.70 -3.78
N TYR A 355 17.26 -5.47 -3.01
CA TYR A 355 16.53 -6.65 -3.45
C TYR A 355 15.06 -6.60 -3.00
N ILE A 356 14.21 -7.42 -3.59
CA ILE A 356 12.81 -7.54 -3.19
C ILE A 356 12.66 -8.68 -2.18
N THR A 357 11.99 -8.38 -1.08
CA THR A 357 11.69 -9.35 -0.02
C THR A 357 10.23 -9.26 0.40
N ALA A 358 9.66 -10.39 0.79
CA ALA A 358 8.36 -10.47 1.46
C ALA A 358 8.55 -10.78 2.95
N THR A 359 7.70 -10.19 3.78
CA THR A 359 7.51 -10.57 5.17
C THR A 359 6.11 -11.13 5.32
N ILE A 360 6.00 -12.39 5.72
CA ILE A 360 4.73 -13.04 6.06
C ILE A 360 4.55 -12.91 7.56
N TRP A 361 3.41 -12.36 8.00
CA TRP A 361 3.15 -12.09 9.40
C TRP A 361 1.68 -12.24 9.76
N ASP A 362 1.44 -12.65 10.98
CA ASP A 362 0.13 -12.79 11.59
C ASP A 362 -0.23 -11.48 12.31
N PRO A 363 -1.34 -10.81 11.96
CA PRO A 363 -1.75 -9.58 12.64
C PRO A 363 -2.32 -9.81 14.05
N GLY A 364 -2.36 -11.06 14.52
CA GLY A 364 -3.01 -11.43 15.77
C GLY A 364 -4.54 -11.36 15.67
N ALA A 365 -5.24 -11.74 16.71
CA ALA A 365 -6.68 -11.58 16.78
C ALA A 365 -7.07 -10.12 17.10
N ALA A 366 -8.31 -9.74 16.74
CA ALA A 366 -8.89 -8.51 17.25
C ALA A 366 -8.93 -8.56 18.78
N GLN A 367 -8.56 -7.48 19.45
CA GLN A 367 -8.78 -7.37 20.89
C GLN A 367 -10.27 -7.07 21.09
N ASP A 368 -10.97 -7.89 21.85
CA ASP A 368 -12.29 -7.55 22.36
C ASP A 368 -12.09 -6.39 23.37
N ASP A 369 -12.67 -5.23 23.08
CA ASP A 369 -12.68 -4.06 23.99
C ASP A 369 -13.52 -4.32 25.25
#